data_a5261d974108e334c49d23d58a937794
#
_entry.id   a5261d974108e334c49d23d58a937794
#
_cell.length_a   1.000
_cell.length_b   1.000
_cell.length_c   1.000
_cell.angle_alpha   90.00
_cell.angle_beta   90.00
_cell.angle_gamma   90.00
#
_symmetry.space_group_name_H-M   'P 1'
#
loop_
_entity.id
_entity.type
_entity.pdbx_description
1 polymer ?
#
loop_
_entity_poly.entity_id
_entity_poly.type
_entity_poly.pdbx_seq_one_letter_code
_entity_poly.pdbx_strand_id
1 'polypeptide(L)' 'MTGDQAVSRSPEILSGTPVFAVTRVPVHDLVDYLAAGDGLEDFLDDFPTVSREQAITFLELSKEALLIRLADANPA' A
#
# COMPACT_ATOMS: atom_id res chain seq x y z
N MET A 1 -5.90 -1.04 12.80
CA MET A 1 -6.44 -1.47 11.51
C MET A 1 -5.68 -2.70 11.03
N THR A 2 -6.39 -3.70 10.55
CA THR A 2 -5.77 -4.90 10.00
C THR A 2 -5.51 -4.73 8.50
N GLY A 3 -4.70 -5.62 7.92
CA GLY A 3 -4.46 -5.61 6.48
C GLY A 3 -5.74 -5.77 5.67
N ASP A 4 -6.66 -6.62 6.11
CA ASP A 4 -7.94 -6.83 5.44
C ASP A 4 -8.84 -5.58 5.47
N GLN A 5 -8.67 -4.73 6.47
CA GLN A 5 -9.40 -3.47 6.58
C GLN A 5 -8.75 -2.35 5.78
N ALA A 6 -7.45 -2.45 5.54
CA ALA A 6 -6.70 -1.40 4.85
C ALA A 6 -6.64 -1.61 3.34
N VAL A 7 -6.53 -2.86 2.89
CA VAL A 7 -6.28 -3.21 1.48
C VAL A 7 -7.33 -4.22 1.02
N SER A 8 -7.80 -4.04 -0.19
CA SER A 8 -8.79 -4.93 -0.81
C SER A 8 -8.27 -5.39 -2.15
N ARG A 9 -8.71 -6.58 -2.56
CA ARG A 9 -8.41 -7.11 -3.88
C ARG A 9 -9.66 -7.78 -4.43
N SER A 10 -10.11 -7.33 -5.58
CA SER A 10 -11.27 -7.89 -6.26
C SER A 10 -10.99 -7.97 -7.75
N PRO A 11 -11.31 -9.10 -8.40
CA PRO A 11 -11.12 -9.21 -9.85
C PRO A 11 -11.96 -8.21 -10.63
N GLU A 12 -12.98 -7.64 -10.02
CA GLU A 12 -13.85 -6.63 -10.62
C GLU A 12 -13.25 -5.23 -10.56
N ILE A 13 -12.22 -5.02 -9.74
CA ILE A 13 -11.56 -3.73 -9.60
C ILE A 13 -10.17 -3.86 -10.18
N LEU A 14 -9.90 -3.12 -11.26
CA LEU A 14 -8.58 -3.05 -11.90
C LEU A 14 -7.97 -4.44 -12.14
N SER A 15 -8.80 -5.41 -12.54
CA SER A 15 -8.39 -6.78 -12.85
C SER A 15 -7.67 -7.48 -11.69
N GLY A 16 -8.09 -7.20 -10.46
CA GLY A 16 -7.53 -7.83 -9.27
C GLY A 16 -6.31 -7.14 -8.69
N THR A 17 -5.97 -5.95 -9.17
CA THR A 17 -4.90 -5.14 -8.58
C THR A 17 -5.29 -4.75 -7.15
N PRO A 18 -4.40 -4.93 -6.16
CA PRO A 18 -4.70 -4.50 -4.79
C PRO A 18 -4.95 -3.00 -4.73
N VAL A 19 -6.02 -2.62 -4.06
CA VAL A 19 -6.40 -1.21 -3.85
C VAL A 19 -6.59 -0.96 -2.35
N PHE A 20 -6.55 0.32 -1.96
CA PHE A 20 -6.95 0.66 -0.59
C PHE A 20 -8.44 0.36 -0.45
N ALA A 21 -8.81 -0.26 0.70
CA ALA A 21 -10.18 -0.71 0.91
C ALA A 21 -11.18 0.43 0.74
N VAL A 22 -12.34 0.14 0.16
CA VAL A 22 -13.42 1.10 -0.11
C VAL A 22 -13.01 2.20 -1.09
N THR A 23 -11.92 1.99 -1.83
CA THR A 23 -11.45 2.94 -2.84
C THR A 23 -11.12 2.19 -4.12
N ARG A 24 -10.80 2.95 -5.18
CA ARG A 24 -10.24 2.38 -6.42
C ARG A 24 -8.78 2.78 -6.59
N VAL A 25 -8.15 3.25 -5.53
CA VAL A 25 -6.76 3.71 -5.57
C VAL A 25 -5.82 2.52 -5.39
N PRO A 26 -5.02 2.15 -6.40
CA PRO A 26 -4.06 1.05 -6.27
C PRO A 26 -3.04 1.35 -5.18
N VAL A 27 -2.71 0.35 -4.38
CA VAL A 27 -1.73 0.55 -3.30
C VAL A 27 -0.35 0.89 -3.85
N HIS A 28 -0.01 0.43 -5.05
CA HIS A 28 1.28 0.75 -5.64
C HIS A 28 1.45 2.23 -5.97
N ASP A 29 0.35 2.99 -6.10
CA ASP A 29 0.45 4.44 -6.32
C ASP A 29 1.14 5.14 -5.16
N LEU A 30 0.91 4.67 -3.92
CA LEU A 30 1.63 5.23 -2.78
C LEU A 30 3.13 4.95 -2.88
N VAL A 31 3.49 3.74 -3.27
CA VAL A 31 4.90 3.38 -3.46
C VAL A 31 5.54 4.26 -4.54
N ASP A 32 4.83 4.49 -5.63
CA ASP A 32 5.31 5.35 -6.73
C ASP A 32 5.54 6.78 -6.27
N TYR A 33 4.64 7.33 -5.44
CA TYR A 33 4.81 8.67 -4.87
C TYR A 33 6.09 8.76 -4.04
N LEU A 34 6.27 7.78 -3.15
CA LEU A 34 7.44 7.77 -2.27
C LEU A 34 8.74 7.57 -3.07
N ALA A 35 8.71 6.72 -4.08
CA ALA A 35 9.86 6.48 -4.95
C ALA A 35 10.23 7.72 -5.77
N ALA A 36 9.25 8.56 -6.09
CA ALA A 36 9.48 9.81 -6.81
C ALA A 36 9.96 10.94 -5.89
N GLY A 37 10.03 10.70 -4.58
CA GLY A 37 10.47 11.71 -3.62
C GLY A 37 9.33 12.51 -2.99
N ASP A 38 8.08 12.17 -3.28
CA ASP A 38 6.93 12.84 -2.68
C ASP A 38 6.68 12.29 -1.28
N GLY A 39 6.04 13.09 -0.44
CA GLY A 39 5.71 12.67 0.92
C GLY A 39 4.34 11.99 0.99
N LEU A 40 4.11 11.32 2.13
CA LEU A 40 2.81 10.70 2.41
C LEU A 40 1.68 11.73 2.35
N GLU A 41 1.92 12.94 2.86
CA GLU A 41 0.91 13.99 2.85
C GLU A 41 0.50 14.38 1.44
N ASP A 42 1.46 14.43 0.51
CA ASP A 42 1.18 14.72 -0.89
C ASP A 42 0.26 13.66 -1.49
N PHE A 43 0.52 12.40 -1.18
CA PHE A 43 -0.32 11.29 -1.64
C PHE A 43 -1.74 11.42 -1.07
N LEU A 44 -1.86 11.69 0.23
CA LEU A 44 -3.18 11.77 0.87
C LEU A 44 -3.98 12.99 0.38
N ASP A 45 -3.30 14.08 0.04
CA ASP A 45 -3.96 15.26 -0.54
C ASP A 45 -4.52 14.95 -1.93
N ASP A 46 -3.78 14.20 -2.73
CA ASP A 46 -4.20 13.85 -4.09
C ASP A 46 -5.26 12.74 -4.11
N PHE A 47 -5.26 11.87 -3.09
CA PHE A 47 -6.20 10.76 -2.99
C PHE A 47 -6.97 10.82 -1.66
N PRO A 48 -7.91 11.76 -1.53
CA PRO A 48 -8.61 11.98 -0.25
C PRO A 48 -9.51 10.83 0.18
N THR A 49 -9.80 9.87 -0.69
CA THR A 49 -10.56 8.67 -0.31
C THR A 49 -9.72 7.68 0.49
N VAL A 50 -8.40 7.82 0.48
CA VAL A 50 -7.50 6.97 1.26
C VAL A 50 -7.24 7.65 2.60
N SER A 51 -7.45 6.92 3.70
CA SER A 51 -7.15 7.46 5.03
C SER A 51 -5.65 7.30 5.33
N ARG A 52 -5.16 8.16 6.22
CA ARG A 52 -3.79 8.06 6.71
C ARG A 52 -3.55 6.69 7.34
N GLU A 53 -4.51 6.19 8.11
CA GLU A 53 -4.40 4.90 8.78
C GLU A 53 -4.25 3.75 7.78
N GLN A 54 -5.00 3.78 6.69
CA GLN A 54 -4.88 2.78 5.63
C GLN A 54 -3.49 2.81 5.01
N ALA A 55 -2.99 4.01 4.69
CA ALA A 55 -1.68 4.16 4.07
C ALA A 55 -0.56 3.67 4.98
N ILE A 56 -0.61 4.02 6.26
CA ILE A 56 0.40 3.59 7.24
C ILE A 56 0.35 2.08 7.44
N THR A 57 -0.84 1.51 7.56
CA THR A 57 -0.99 0.05 7.71
C THR A 57 -0.40 -0.68 6.51
N PHE A 58 -0.67 -0.20 5.30
CA PHE A 58 -0.09 -0.77 4.08
C PHE A 58 1.44 -0.70 4.12
N LEU A 59 2.00 0.45 4.50
CA LEU A 59 3.45 0.61 4.54
C LEU A 59 4.10 -0.34 5.55
N GLU A 60 3.48 -0.51 6.72
CA GLU A 60 4.01 -1.43 7.73
C GLU A 60 3.97 -2.88 7.28
N LEU A 61 2.88 -3.29 6.65
CA LEU A 61 2.77 -4.64 6.09
C LEU A 61 3.79 -4.87 4.98
N SER A 62 4.01 -3.85 4.15
CA SER A 62 4.99 -3.92 3.08
C SER A 62 6.40 -4.05 3.63
N LYS A 63 6.69 -3.34 4.71
CA LYS A 63 7.98 -3.44 5.39
C LYS A 63 8.22 -4.86 5.89
N GLU A 64 7.26 -5.44 6.58
CA GLU A 64 7.37 -6.80 7.10
C GLU A 64 7.57 -7.82 5.99
N ALA A 65 6.78 -7.73 4.93
CA ALA A 65 6.88 -8.63 3.79
C ALA A 65 8.25 -8.54 3.12
N LEU A 66 8.78 -7.32 2.97
CA LEU A 66 10.08 -7.11 2.36
C LEU A 66 11.20 -7.67 3.24
N LEU A 67 11.14 -7.44 4.55
CA LEU A 67 12.17 -7.95 5.47
C LEU A 67 12.21 -9.48 5.49
N ILE A 68 11.05 -10.13 5.47
CA ILE A 68 10.97 -11.58 5.39
C ILE A 68 11.59 -12.08 4.08
N ARG A 69 11.26 -11.43 2.96
CA ARG A 69 11.80 -11.80 1.65
C ARG A 69 13.31 -11.63 1.59
N LEU A 70 13.83 -10.53 2.15
CA LEU A 70 15.27 -10.30 2.18
C LEU A 70 16.00 -11.31 3.04
N ALA A 71 15.42 -11.73 4.16
CA ALA A 71 15.99 -12.76 5.02
C ALA A 71 16.08 -14.09 4.29
N ASP A 72 15.07 -14.46 3.51
CA ASP A 72 15.07 -15.70 2.71
C ASP A 72 16.04 -15.63 1.55
N ALA A 73 16.16 -14.46 0.92
CA ALA A 73 17.00 -14.27 -0.26
C ALA A 73 18.49 -14.12 0.07
N ASN A 74 18.82 -13.89 1.33
CA ASN A 74 20.18 -13.63 1.76
C ASN A 74 20.56 -14.56 2.91
N PRO A 75 20.68 -15.87 2.64
CA PRO A 75 21.13 -16.81 3.65
C PRO A 75 22.58 -16.52 4.01
N ALA A 76 22.80 -16.21 5.25
CA ALA A 76 24.14 -15.91 5.74
C ALA A 76 24.98 -17.18 5.82
#